data_a7689ca438d1212de35934f96ad5635a
#
_entry.id   a7689ca438d1212de35934f96ad5635a
#
_cell.length_a   1.000
_cell.length_b   1.000
_cell.length_c   1.000
_cell.angle_alpha   90.00
_cell.angle_beta   90.00
_cell.angle_gamma   90.00
#
_symmetry.space_group_name_H-M   'P 1'
#
loop_
_entity.id
_entity.type
_entity.pdbx_description
1 polymer ?
#
loop_
_entity_poly.entity_id
_entity_poly.type
_entity_poly.pdbx_seq_one_letter_code
_entity_poly.pdbx_strand_id
1 'polypeptide(L)'
;MIKKIDLFIIIINIIFFSYYSIQLLVFTDEFALNNLGFFNHAVAGLSEIIGIIFLSFVVALITIIFRGIDKQSPLIYCIFVLQFLVSINFWRYVITNSPGETNLQTISINAFLFSIITLLNLLLIINNFKKI
;
A
#
# COMPACT_ATOMS: atom_id res chain seq x y z
N MET A 1 -13.31 21.56 4.61
CA MET A 1 -12.21 21.78 3.63
C MET A 1 -10.98 21.03 4.10
N ILE A 2 -10.39 20.19 3.25
CA ILE A 2 -9.21 19.41 3.59
C ILE A 2 -7.99 20.34 3.67
N LYS A 3 -7.12 20.16 4.68
CA LYS A 3 -5.87 20.91 4.76
C LYS A 3 -4.96 20.53 3.58
N LYS A 4 -4.14 21.46 3.09
CA LYS A 4 -3.25 21.20 1.92
C LYS A 4 -2.31 20.00 2.15
N ILE A 5 -1.78 19.84 3.37
CA ILE A 5 -0.90 18.72 3.72
C ILE A 5 -1.65 17.39 3.71
N ASP A 6 -2.88 17.36 4.22
CA ASP A 6 -3.69 16.15 4.25
C ASP A 6 -4.09 15.74 2.82
N LEU A 7 -4.44 16.71 1.97
CA LEU A 7 -4.71 16.48 0.55
C LEU A 7 -3.47 15.90 -0.15
N PHE A 8 -2.29 16.43 0.13
CA PHE A 8 -1.05 15.93 -0.44
C PHE A 8 -0.78 14.47 -0.03
N ILE A 9 -0.97 14.13 1.25
CA ILE A 9 -0.82 12.75 1.73
C ILE A 9 -1.84 11.82 1.06
N ILE A 10 -3.09 12.23 0.92
CA ILE A 10 -4.13 11.44 0.25
C ILE A 10 -3.76 11.19 -1.22
N ILE A 11 -3.27 12.21 -1.94
CA ILE A 11 -2.84 12.06 -3.33
C ILE A 11 -1.67 11.07 -3.44
N ILE A 12 -0.68 11.15 -2.56
CA ILE A 12 0.44 10.19 -2.54
C ILE A 12 -0.08 8.76 -2.30
N ASN A 13 -1.04 8.57 -1.40
CA ASN A 13 -1.67 7.26 -1.19
C ASN A 13 -2.42 6.75 -2.43
N ILE A 14 -3.12 7.62 -3.16
CA ILE A 14 -3.78 7.26 -4.41
C ILE A 14 -2.75 6.79 -5.44
N ILE A 15 -1.65 7.52 -5.63
CA ILE A 15 -0.57 7.15 -6.55
C ILE A 15 0.05 5.81 -6.12
N PHE A 16 0.32 5.65 -4.83
CA PHE A 16 0.91 4.43 -4.26
C PHE A 16 0.03 3.20 -4.51
N PHE A 17 -1.24 3.25 -4.13
CA PHE A 17 -2.14 2.12 -4.34
C PHE A 17 -2.44 1.87 -5.82
N SER A 18 -2.50 2.91 -6.66
CA SER A 18 -2.65 2.75 -8.11
C SER A 18 -1.44 2.03 -8.71
N TYR A 19 -0.22 2.39 -8.30
CA TYR A 19 1.00 1.74 -8.76
C TYR A 19 0.98 0.24 -8.42
N TYR A 20 0.75 -0.12 -7.15
CA TYR A 20 0.70 -1.53 -6.76
C TYR A 20 -0.50 -2.28 -7.36
N SER A 21 -1.65 -1.63 -7.54
CA SER A 21 -2.79 -2.23 -8.23
C SER A 21 -2.44 -2.59 -9.67
N ILE A 22 -1.78 -1.70 -10.41
CA ILE A 22 -1.33 -1.97 -11.78
C ILE A 22 -0.30 -3.11 -11.81
N GLN A 23 0.68 -3.11 -10.90
CA GLN A 23 1.67 -4.18 -10.79
C GLN A 23 1.02 -5.54 -10.54
N LEU A 24 0.02 -5.60 -9.67
CA LEU A 24 -0.64 -6.83 -9.27
C LEU A 24 -1.72 -7.31 -10.25
N LEU A 25 -2.32 -6.43 -11.06
CA LEU A 25 -3.38 -6.78 -12.01
C LEU A 25 -2.89 -6.92 -13.45
N VAL A 26 -1.89 -6.13 -13.86
CA VAL A 26 -1.43 -6.06 -15.25
C VAL A 26 -0.08 -6.76 -15.42
N PHE A 27 0.84 -6.55 -14.47
CA PHE A 27 2.20 -7.11 -14.47
C PHE A 27 2.38 -8.19 -13.40
N THR A 28 1.35 -9.01 -13.20
CA THR A 28 1.25 -9.99 -12.12
C THR A 28 2.40 -11.01 -12.13
N ASP A 29 2.78 -11.51 -13.31
CA ASP A 29 3.86 -12.46 -13.50
C ASP A 29 5.23 -11.85 -13.18
N GLU A 30 5.51 -10.67 -13.71
CA GLU A 30 6.77 -9.95 -13.43
C GLU A 30 6.88 -9.59 -11.95
N PHE A 31 5.78 -9.10 -11.36
CA PHE A 31 5.76 -8.77 -9.94
C PHE A 31 6.00 -10.00 -9.06
N ALA A 32 5.36 -11.12 -9.37
CA ALA A 32 5.53 -12.37 -8.62
C ALA A 32 6.95 -12.93 -8.75
N LEU A 33 7.50 -12.97 -9.95
CA LEU A 33 8.87 -13.45 -10.18
C LEU A 33 9.90 -12.60 -9.44
N ASN A 34 9.75 -11.28 -9.46
CA ASN A 34 10.68 -10.36 -8.82
C ASN A 34 10.59 -10.35 -7.28
N ASN A 35 9.39 -10.59 -6.72
CA ASN A 35 9.17 -10.51 -5.26
C ASN A 35 9.10 -11.87 -4.56
N LEU A 36 8.66 -12.92 -5.25
CA LEU A 36 8.45 -14.26 -4.68
C LEU A 36 9.40 -15.30 -5.28
N GLY A 37 10.06 -14.99 -6.40
CA GLY A 37 10.95 -15.90 -7.10
C GLY A 37 10.25 -17.01 -7.90
N PHE A 38 8.92 -17.07 -7.90
CA PHE A 38 8.15 -18.04 -8.68
C PHE A 38 6.77 -17.50 -9.08
N PHE A 39 6.18 -18.15 -10.09
CA PHE A 39 4.86 -17.79 -10.61
C PHE A 39 4.06 -19.06 -10.94
N ASN A 40 2.80 -19.08 -10.53
CA ASN A 40 1.81 -20.08 -10.90
C ASN A 40 0.39 -19.49 -10.82
N HIS A 41 -0.64 -20.24 -11.25
CA HIS A 41 -2.03 -19.77 -11.23
C HIS A 41 -2.54 -19.35 -9.84
N ALA A 42 -2.10 -20.03 -8.78
CA ALA A 42 -2.52 -19.67 -7.42
C ALA A 42 -1.93 -18.32 -7.00
N VAL A 43 -0.65 -18.09 -7.31
CA VAL A 43 0.02 -16.80 -7.07
C VAL A 43 -0.63 -15.70 -7.90
N ALA A 44 -0.94 -15.96 -9.19
CA ALA A 44 -1.65 -15.01 -10.03
C ALA A 44 -2.99 -14.60 -9.41
N GLY A 45 -3.84 -15.58 -9.09
CA GLY A 45 -5.16 -15.31 -8.51
C GLY A 45 -5.11 -14.53 -7.19
N LEU A 46 -4.17 -14.87 -6.29
CA LEU A 46 -4.00 -14.13 -5.04
C LEU A 46 -3.49 -12.69 -5.27
N SER A 47 -2.55 -12.51 -6.18
CA SER A 47 -2.02 -11.20 -6.54
C SER A 47 -3.11 -10.30 -7.14
N GLU A 48 -3.94 -10.84 -8.03
CA GLU A 48 -5.06 -10.11 -8.62
C GLU A 48 -6.10 -9.70 -7.56
N ILE A 49 -6.43 -10.58 -6.61
CA ILE A 49 -7.34 -10.24 -5.50
C ILE A 49 -6.77 -9.06 -4.68
N ILE A 50 -5.48 -9.10 -4.35
CA ILE A 50 -4.82 -8.00 -3.63
C ILE A 50 -4.84 -6.72 -4.48
N GLY A 51 -4.59 -6.82 -5.78
CA GLY A 51 -4.67 -5.70 -6.72
C GLY A 51 -6.05 -5.05 -6.77
N ILE A 52 -7.14 -5.85 -6.74
CA ILE A 52 -8.52 -5.37 -6.66
C ILE A 52 -8.78 -4.65 -5.34
N ILE A 53 -8.28 -5.17 -4.23
CA ILE A 53 -8.40 -4.52 -2.91
C ILE A 53 -7.70 -3.15 -2.93
N PHE A 54 -6.49 -3.06 -3.49
CA PHE A 54 -5.77 -1.79 -3.61
C PHE A 54 -6.48 -0.80 -4.52
N LEU A 55 -7.06 -1.25 -5.63
CA LEU A 55 -7.88 -0.41 -6.51
C LEU A 55 -9.12 0.12 -5.78
N SER A 56 -9.73 -0.68 -4.92
CA SER A 56 -10.86 -0.25 -4.10
C SER A 56 -10.48 0.86 -3.12
N PHE A 57 -9.26 0.82 -2.55
CA PHE A 57 -8.75 1.93 -1.73
C PHE A 57 -8.51 3.20 -2.55
N VAL A 58 -8.05 3.08 -3.80
CA VAL A 58 -7.93 4.25 -4.70
C VAL A 58 -9.28 4.94 -4.86
N VAL A 59 -10.34 4.20 -5.17
CA VAL A 59 -11.70 4.75 -5.32
C VAL A 59 -12.19 5.40 -4.02
N ALA A 60 -11.96 4.75 -2.89
CA ALA A 60 -12.33 5.27 -1.58
C ALA A 60 -11.59 6.58 -1.24
N LEU A 61 -10.28 6.65 -1.51
CA LEU A 61 -9.47 7.85 -1.28
C LEU A 61 -9.86 9.01 -2.20
N ILE A 62 -10.18 8.73 -3.46
CA ILE A 62 -10.73 9.73 -4.39
C ILE A 62 -12.05 10.29 -3.83
N THR A 63 -12.90 9.43 -3.28
CA THR A 63 -14.16 9.86 -2.65
C THR A 63 -13.91 10.79 -1.46
N ILE A 64 -12.86 10.56 -0.66
CA ILE A 64 -12.46 11.46 0.44
C ILE A 64 -12.07 12.85 -0.09
N ILE A 65 -11.39 12.94 -1.23
CA ILE A 65 -11.04 14.25 -1.82
C ILE A 65 -12.29 15.09 -2.07
N PHE A 66 -13.37 14.49 -2.56
CA PHE A 66 -14.62 15.20 -2.87
C PHE A 66 -15.51 15.42 -1.64
N ARG A 67 -15.57 14.47 -0.70
CA ARG A 67 -16.47 14.53 0.47
C ARG A 67 -15.83 15.13 1.71
N GLY A 68 -14.50 15.18 1.77
CA GLY A 68 -13.78 15.59 2.95
C GLY A 68 -13.35 14.41 3.83
N ILE A 69 -12.46 14.68 4.77
CA ILE A 69 -11.87 13.69 5.67
C ILE A 69 -12.74 13.40 6.91
N ASP A 70 -13.71 14.29 7.17
CA ASP A 70 -14.54 14.20 8.37
C ASP A 70 -15.34 12.87 8.38
N LYS A 71 -15.33 12.18 9.51
CA LYS A 71 -16.00 10.87 9.71
C LYS A 71 -15.45 9.71 8.83
N GLN A 72 -14.23 9.83 8.29
CA GLN A 72 -13.59 8.79 7.49
C GLN A 72 -12.57 7.97 8.30
N SER A 73 -12.60 8.06 9.63
CA SER A 73 -11.66 7.37 10.52
C SER A 73 -11.54 5.86 10.24
N PRO A 74 -12.62 5.08 10.10
CA PRO A 74 -12.47 3.64 9.92
C PRO A 74 -11.66 3.29 8.68
N LEU A 75 -11.86 4.03 7.58
CA LEU A 75 -11.13 3.81 6.34
C LEU A 75 -9.66 4.21 6.48
N ILE A 76 -9.36 5.35 7.09
CA ILE A 76 -7.99 5.84 7.28
C ILE A 76 -7.21 4.92 8.21
N TYR A 77 -7.82 4.45 9.31
CA TYR A 77 -7.20 3.45 10.18
C TYR A 77 -6.99 2.11 9.48
N CYS A 78 -7.95 1.64 8.69
CA CYS A 78 -7.82 0.42 7.91
C CYS A 78 -6.63 0.49 6.95
N ILE A 79 -6.49 1.58 6.21
CA ILE A 79 -5.35 1.83 5.30
C ILE A 79 -4.03 1.86 6.07
N PHE A 80 -3.98 2.58 7.19
CA PHE A 80 -2.78 2.65 8.03
C PHE A 80 -2.35 1.27 8.54
N VAL A 81 -3.28 0.50 9.12
CA VAL A 81 -2.99 -0.83 9.66
C VAL A 81 -2.52 -1.78 8.55
N LEU A 82 -3.18 -1.75 7.39
CA LEU A 82 -2.77 -2.57 6.24
C LEU A 82 -1.33 -2.23 5.82
N GLN A 83 -1.01 -0.97 5.60
CA GLN A 83 0.33 -0.56 5.17
C GLN A 83 1.39 -0.85 6.22
N PHE A 84 1.08 -0.65 7.49
CA PHE A 84 1.96 -0.97 8.61
C PHE A 84 2.30 -2.45 8.68
N LEU A 85 1.28 -3.32 8.62
CA LEU A 85 1.48 -4.77 8.67
C LEU A 85 2.21 -5.29 7.43
N VAL A 86 1.90 -4.77 6.24
CA VAL A 86 2.62 -5.11 5.01
C VAL A 86 4.08 -4.66 5.09
N SER A 87 4.36 -3.48 5.63
CA SER A 87 5.73 -3.00 5.86
C SER A 87 6.51 -3.96 6.77
N ILE A 88 5.93 -4.36 7.91
CA ILE A 88 6.56 -5.34 8.82
C ILE A 88 6.83 -6.66 8.09
N ASN A 89 5.87 -7.12 7.29
CA ASN A 89 6.00 -8.37 6.56
C ASN A 89 7.14 -8.30 5.53
N PHE A 90 7.28 -7.21 4.76
CA PHE A 90 8.40 -7.03 3.83
C PHE A 90 9.74 -6.97 4.57
N TRP A 91 9.84 -6.25 5.70
CA TRP A 91 11.06 -6.23 6.51
C TRP A 91 11.41 -7.61 7.05
N ARG A 92 10.43 -8.40 7.45
CA ARG A 92 10.67 -9.80 7.83
C ARG A 92 11.31 -10.58 6.69
N TYR A 93 10.79 -10.45 5.45
CA TYR A 93 11.38 -11.12 4.28
C TYR A 93 12.79 -10.60 3.95
N VAL A 94 13.07 -9.32 4.13
CA VAL A 94 14.43 -8.77 3.97
C VAL A 94 15.41 -9.44 4.93
N ILE A 95 15.00 -9.62 6.20
CA ILE A 95 15.88 -10.20 7.24
C ILE A 95 16.06 -11.72 7.06
N THR A 96 15.03 -12.42 6.62
CA THR A 96 15.04 -13.89 6.51
C THR A 96 15.40 -14.39 5.11
N ASN A 97 15.67 -13.50 4.15
CA ASN A 97 15.94 -13.87 2.77
C ASN A 97 17.25 -14.67 2.66
N SER A 98 17.19 -15.83 2.00
CA SER A 98 18.35 -16.67 1.69
C SER A 98 18.85 -16.41 0.27
N PRO A 99 20.16 -16.58 0.00
CA PRO A 99 20.70 -16.42 -1.35
C PRO A 99 19.96 -17.31 -2.37
N GLY A 100 19.43 -16.69 -3.43
CA GLY A 100 18.75 -17.39 -4.53
C GLY A 100 17.23 -17.59 -4.34
N GLU A 101 16.64 -17.19 -3.20
CA GLU A 101 15.18 -17.28 -3.00
C GLU A 101 14.44 -16.17 -3.72
N THR A 102 14.79 -14.92 -3.45
CA THR A 102 14.14 -13.74 -4.02
C THR A 102 15.14 -12.61 -4.24
N ASN A 103 14.75 -11.62 -5.04
CA ASN A 103 15.58 -10.43 -5.26
C ASN A 103 15.53 -9.52 -4.02
N LEU A 104 16.58 -9.58 -3.20
CA LEU A 104 16.70 -8.79 -1.96
C LEU A 104 16.55 -7.28 -2.22
N GLN A 105 17.05 -6.75 -3.33
CA GLN A 105 16.95 -5.34 -3.66
C GLN A 105 15.48 -4.94 -3.88
N THR A 106 14.72 -5.73 -4.64
CA THR A 106 13.31 -5.46 -4.91
C THR A 106 12.47 -5.48 -3.63
N ILE A 107 12.69 -6.51 -2.78
CA ILE A 107 11.96 -6.62 -1.50
C ILE A 107 12.30 -5.46 -0.57
N SER A 108 13.57 -5.05 -0.52
CA SER A 108 14.01 -3.91 0.29
C SER A 108 13.37 -2.60 -0.17
N ILE A 109 13.28 -2.37 -1.48
CA ILE A 109 12.59 -1.19 -2.03
C ILE A 109 11.12 -1.19 -1.60
N ASN A 110 10.41 -2.32 -1.72
CA ASN A 110 9.03 -2.42 -1.27
C ASN A 110 8.89 -2.18 0.24
N ALA A 111 9.78 -2.73 1.05
CA ALA A 111 9.81 -2.49 2.50
C ALA A 111 9.94 -1.00 2.83
N PHE A 112 10.84 -0.28 2.16
CA PHE A 112 11.01 1.17 2.33
C PHE A 112 9.78 1.96 1.87
N LEU A 113 9.22 1.64 0.71
CA LEU A 113 8.04 2.33 0.19
C LEU A 113 6.85 2.19 1.13
N PHE A 114 6.56 0.97 1.61
CA PHE A 114 5.50 0.74 2.58
C PHE A 114 5.77 1.43 3.93
N SER A 115 7.02 1.51 4.37
CA SER A 115 7.39 2.23 5.61
C SER A 115 7.14 3.73 5.48
N ILE A 116 7.56 4.34 4.37
CA ILE A 116 7.37 5.78 4.13
C ILE A 116 5.87 6.11 4.07
N ILE A 117 5.09 5.37 3.31
CA ILE A 117 3.65 5.64 3.19
C ILE A 117 2.91 5.43 4.51
N THR A 118 3.33 4.46 5.32
CA THR A 118 2.79 4.24 6.67
C THR A 118 3.05 5.45 7.57
N LEU A 119 4.25 6.03 7.55
CA LEU A 119 4.58 7.24 8.30
C LEU A 119 3.75 8.43 7.85
N LEU A 120 3.54 8.60 6.54
CA LEU A 120 2.67 9.66 6.01
C LEU A 120 1.21 9.49 6.48
N ASN A 121 0.69 8.27 6.52
CA ASN A 121 -0.65 8.03 7.05
C ASN A 121 -0.74 8.22 8.57
N LEU A 122 0.31 7.91 9.31
CA LEU A 122 0.38 8.25 10.73
C LEU A 122 0.28 9.77 10.94
N LEU A 123 0.99 10.55 10.14
CA LEU A 123 0.87 12.02 10.17
C LEU A 123 -0.54 12.48 9.82
N LEU A 124 -1.20 11.86 8.84
CA LEU A 124 -2.59 12.17 8.50
C LEU A 124 -3.53 11.93 9.69
N ILE A 125 -3.35 10.81 10.40
CA ILE A 125 -4.12 10.48 11.61
C ILE A 125 -3.88 11.51 12.70
N ILE A 126 -2.62 11.82 13.01
CA ILE A 126 -2.25 12.78 14.06
C ILE A 126 -2.84 14.18 13.76
N ASN A 127 -2.72 14.64 12.51
CA ASN A 127 -3.22 15.95 12.10
C ASN A 127 -4.75 16.09 12.20
N ASN A 128 -5.46 14.99 12.15
CA ASN A 128 -6.92 14.95 12.12
C ASN A 128 -7.54 14.21 13.29
N PHE A 129 -6.76 13.89 14.33
CA PHE A 129 -7.21 13.07 15.47
C PHE A 129 -8.53 13.51 16.09
N LYS A 130 -8.84 14.81 16.07
CA LYS A 130 -10.10 15.35 16.60
C LYS A 130 -11.27 15.33 15.60
N LYS A 131 -11.01 15.06 14.33
CA LYS A 131 -12.00 15.07 13.24
C LYS A 131 -12.33 13.66 12.73
N ILE A 132 -11.40 12.78 12.92
CA ILE A 132 -11.45 11.37 12.64
C ILE A 132 -11.91 10.65 13.91
#